data_40204b7fef81d1d731bad028e2c06f53
#
_entry.id   40204b7fef81d1d731bad028e2c06f53
#
_cell.length_a   1.000
_cell.length_b   1.000
_cell.length_c   1.000
_cell.angle_alpha   90.00
_cell.angle_beta   90.00
_cell.angle_gamma   90.00
#
_symmetry.space_group_name_H-M   'P 1'
#
loop_
_entity.id
_entity.type
_entity.pdbx_description
1 polymer ?
#
loop_
_entity_poly.entity_id
_entity_poly.type
_entity_poly.pdbx_seq_one_letter_code
_entity_poly.pdbx_strand_id
1 'polypeptide(L)'
;MFTMMRRAYGVQEYQIPHAAWMDRVYSGRATFPEKTPLDQVPAMVRAMLEERFGLRAHIETKVVKVWLLEQAPGGAKLAKPSGKALGVSGVPFGVELGGAERMGNSNPDKEWLLMSKGTMRTFCILLSKEAKRPVLDRTGLDGEYDVNVEVANAYPRQIPPPSMTPLPPAVHIEDPPLVLGPALKQLGLKFRESREPVESLFIDAVPSIGPKS
;
A
#
# COMPACT_ATOMS: atom_id res chain seq x y z
N MET A 1 5.90 -13.43 -6.58
CA MET A 1 6.97 -13.33 -5.55
C MET A 1 6.76 -12.15 -4.61
N PHE A 2 6.60 -10.96 -5.11
CA PHE A 2 6.45 -9.71 -4.34
C PHE A 2 5.42 -9.78 -3.18
N THR A 3 4.20 -10.26 -3.44
CA THR A 3 3.15 -10.41 -2.42
C THR A 3 3.54 -11.37 -1.29
N MET A 4 4.27 -12.44 -1.61
CA MET A 4 4.75 -13.39 -0.60
C MET A 4 5.79 -12.73 0.32
N MET A 5 6.71 -11.95 -0.25
CA MET A 5 7.71 -11.18 0.52
C MET A 5 7.05 -10.19 1.47
N ARG A 6 6.08 -9.42 0.98
CA ARG A 6 5.33 -8.47 1.83
C ARG A 6 4.72 -9.15 3.05
N ARG A 7 4.11 -10.32 2.86
CA ARG A 7 3.50 -11.10 3.96
C ARG A 7 4.53 -11.72 4.89
N ALA A 8 5.60 -12.28 4.30
CA ALA A 8 6.65 -12.95 5.06
C ALA A 8 7.40 -12.01 6.01
N TYR A 9 7.61 -10.78 5.60
CA TYR A 9 8.38 -9.78 6.35
C TYR A 9 7.52 -8.71 7.02
N GLY A 10 6.20 -8.72 6.81
CA GLY A 10 5.28 -7.74 7.39
C GLY A 10 5.47 -6.31 6.87
N VAL A 11 6.04 -6.16 5.69
CA VAL A 11 6.40 -4.87 5.10
C VAL A 11 5.39 -4.39 4.07
N GLN A 12 5.34 -3.09 3.87
CA GLN A 12 4.53 -2.46 2.84
C GLN A 12 5.25 -2.42 1.49
N GLU A 13 4.52 -2.16 0.43
CA GLU A 13 5.05 -2.10 -0.94
C GLU A 13 6.25 -1.15 -1.08
N TYR A 14 6.15 0.05 -0.52
CA TYR A 14 7.19 1.07 -0.58
C TYR A 14 8.46 0.73 0.22
N GLN A 15 8.40 -0.29 1.10
CA GLN A 15 9.55 -0.75 1.88
C GLN A 15 10.37 -1.82 1.16
N ILE A 16 9.93 -2.27 -0.02
CA ILE A 16 10.63 -3.27 -0.82
C ILE A 16 11.18 -2.61 -2.08
N PRO A 17 12.49 -2.61 -2.32
CA PRO A 17 13.04 -2.16 -3.60
C PRO A 17 12.55 -3.09 -4.71
N HIS A 18 11.74 -2.55 -5.62
CA HIS A 18 11.17 -3.34 -6.72
C HIS A 18 12.26 -3.77 -7.71
N ALA A 19 12.21 -5.04 -8.12
CA ALA A 19 13.07 -5.60 -9.15
C ALA A 19 12.26 -6.54 -10.07
N ALA A 20 12.59 -6.60 -11.34
CA ALA A 20 11.84 -7.32 -12.37
C ALA A 20 11.59 -8.80 -12.05
N TRP A 21 12.50 -9.48 -11.33
CA TRP A 21 12.31 -10.86 -10.92
C TRP A 21 11.16 -11.05 -9.92
N MET A 22 10.75 -10.00 -9.20
CA MET A 22 9.65 -10.04 -8.23
C MET A 22 8.28 -10.15 -8.91
N ASP A 23 8.16 -9.74 -10.16
CA ASP A 23 6.91 -9.78 -10.93
C ASP A 23 6.55 -11.20 -11.38
N ARG A 24 7.47 -12.14 -11.25
CA ARG A 24 7.20 -13.54 -11.58
C ARG A 24 6.05 -14.08 -10.74
N VAL A 25 5.10 -14.67 -11.43
CA VAL A 25 3.94 -15.32 -10.81
C VAL A 25 4.29 -16.79 -10.58
N TYR A 26 4.04 -17.25 -9.36
CA TYR A 26 4.18 -18.65 -8.97
C TYR A 26 2.82 -19.13 -8.47
N SER A 27 2.43 -20.32 -8.91
CA SER A 27 1.28 -21.04 -8.38
C SER A 27 1.76 -22.13 -7.44
N GLY A 28 1.17 -22.22 -6.28
CA GLY A 28 1.54 -23.22 -5.29
C GLY A 28 0.47 -23.40 -4.22
N ARG A 29 0.49 -24.56 -3.57
CA ARG A 29 -0.33 -24.86 -2.41
C ARG A 29 0.60 -25.18 -1.25
N ALA A 30 0.41 -24.54 -0.12
CA ALA A 30 1.06 -24.86 1.14
C ALA A 30 -0.01 -25.33 2.14
N THR A 31 0.28 -26.38 2.88
CA THR A 31 -0.54 -26.89 3.97
C THR A 31 0.25 -26.80 5.27
N PHE A 32 -0.42 -26.48 6.33
CA PHE A 32 0.13 -26.44 7.68
C PHE A 32 -0.87 -27.07 8.66
N PRO A 33 -0.44 -27.55 9.84
CA PRO A 33 -1.32 -28.16 10.81
C PRO A 33 -2.47 -27.22 11.23
N GLU A 34 -3.67 -27.75 11.39
CA GLU A 34 -4.88 -26.95 11.72
C GLU A 34 -4.75 -26.07 12.96
N LYS A 35 -3.90 -26.46 13.90
CA LYS A 35 -3.67 -25.71 15.16
C LYS A 35 -2.49 -24.72 15.06
N THR A 36 -1.96 -24.48 13.87
CA THR A 36 -0.85 -23.52 13.71
C THR A 36 -1.35 -22.10 14.00
N PRO A 37 -0.77 -21.37 14.96
CA PRO A 37 -1.09 -19.98 15.21
C PRO A 37 -0.82 -19.12 13.99
N LEU A 38 -1.74 -18.23 13.64
CA LEU A 38 -1.65 -17.41 12.42
C LEU A 38 -0.44 -16.46 12.43
N ASP A 39 0.04 -16.06 13.60
CA ASP A 39 1.25 -15.25 13.78
C ASP A 39 2.55 -15.96 13.38
N GLN A 40 2.54 -17.31 13.33
CA GLN A 40 3.68 -18.10 12.85
C GLN A 40 3.73 -18.21 11.32
N VAL A 41 2.63 -17.99 10.62
CA VAL A 41 2.55 -18.13 9.16
C VAL A 41 3.60 -17.25 8.43
N PRO A 42 3.84 -15.98 8.81
CA PRO A 42 4.89 -15.18 8.19
C PRO A 42 6.28 -15.82 8.28
N ALA A 43 6.64 -16.40 9.44
CA ALA A 43 7.91 -17.10 9.61
C ALA A 43 8.02 -18.36 8.73
N MET A 44 6.93 -19.12 8.61
CA MET A 44 6.88 -20.28 7.73
C MET A 44 7.03 -19.88 6.25
N VAL A 45 6.41 -18.78 5.83
CA VAL A 45 6.58 -18.25 4.47
C VAL A 45 8.02 -17.80 4.24
N ARG A 46 8.68 -17.17 5.22
CA ARG A 46 10.11 -16.82 5.12
C ARG A 46 10.97 -18.05 4.90
N ALA A 47 10.82 -19.07 5.75
CA ALA A 47 11.56 -20.32 5.62
C ALA A 47 11.35 -20.96 4.23
N MET A 48 10.11 -21.01 3.75
CA MET A 48 9.79 -21.52 2.42
C MET A 48 10.47 -20.70 1.31
N LEU A 49 10.49 -19.37 1.41
CA LEU A 49 11.16 -18.51 0.44
C LEU A 49 12.69 -18.75 0.41
N GLU A 50 13.29 -18.96 1.57
CA GLU A 50 14.72 -19.27 1.68
C GLU A 50 15.04 -20.67 1.16
N GLU A 51 14.33 -21.70 1.61
CA GLU A 51 14.59 -23.09 1.25
C GLU A 51 14.31 -23.40 -0.22
N ARG A 52 13.16 -22.94 -0.73
CA ARG A 52 12.69 -23.29 -2.08
C ARG A 52 13.23 -22.37 -3.16
N PHE A 53 13.41 -21.09 -2.84
CA PHE A 53 13.82 -20.07 -3.82
C PHE A 53 15.23 -19.54 -3.58
N GLY A 54 15.84 -19.81 -2.43
CA GLY A 54 17.13 -19.26 -2.06
C GLY A 54 17.09 -17.76 -1.77
N LEU A 55 15.88 -17.20 -1.56
CA LEU A 55 15.72 -15.79 -1.21
C LEU A 55 16.20 -15.56 0.21
N ARG A 56 17.16 -14.66 0.40
CA ARG A 56 17.53 -14.15 1.72
C ARG A 56 17.31 -12.65 1.75
N ALA A 57 16.71 -12.18 2.82
CA ALA A 57 16.44 -10.77 3.03
C ALA A 57 16.34 -10.46 4.53
N HIS A 58 16.68 -9.23 4.88
CA HIS A 58 16.53 -8.72 6.25
C HIS A 58 15.94 -7.31 6.26
N ILE A 59 15.50 -6.84 7.43
CA ILE A 59 15.00 -5.48 7.62
C ILE A 59 16.13 -4.61 8.11
N GLU A 60 16.31 -3.47 7.45
CA GLU A 60 17.24 -2.42 7.83
C GLU A 60 16.53 -1.07 7.89
N THR A 61 16.90 -0.24 8.86
CA THR A 61 16.37 1.13 8.97
C THR A 61 17.21 2.09 8.15
N LYS A 62 16.57 2.80 7.23
CA LYS A 62 17.21 3.86 6.42
C LYS A 62 16.49 5.18 6.55
N VAL A 63 17.25 6.27 6.55
CA VAL A 63 16.69 7.62 6.47
C VAL A 63 16.31 7.91 5.02
N VAL A 64 15.01 7.96 4.76
CA VAL A 64 14.45 8.19 3.43
C VAL A 64 13.53 9.42 3.42
N LYS A 65 13.24 9.92 2.24
CA LYS A 65 12.22 10.95 2.06
C LYS A 65 10.84 10.36 2.33
N VAL A 66 10.06 11.01 3.18
CA VAL A 66 8.71 10.60 3.58
C VAL A 66 7.74 11.78 3.46
N TRP A 67 6.46 11.46 3.46
CA TRP A 67 5.40 12.41 3.75
C TRP A 67 4.93 12.23 5.19
N LEU A 68 4.86 13.30 5.97
CA LEU A 68 4.21 13.31 7.25
C LEU A 68 2.77 13.78 7.04
N LEU A 69 1.83 12.95 7.48
CA LEU A 69 0.41 13.32 7.50
C LEU A 69 0.13 14.06 8.81
N GLU A 70 -0.25 15.32 8.71
CA GLU A 70 -0.50 16.21 9.86
C GLU A 70 -1.91 16.80 9.78
N GLN A 71 -2.44 17.28 10.90
CA GLN A 71 -3.63 18.10 10.88
C GLN A 71 -3.32 19.46 10.25
N ALA A 72 -4.23 19.94 9.39
CA ALA A 72 -4.18 21.31 8.88
C ALA A 72 -4.62 22.32 9.96
N PRO A 73 -4.28 23.60 9.83
CA PRO A 73 -4.88 24.64 10.67
C PRO A 73 -6.41 24.56 10.63
N GLY A 74 -7.04 24.45 11.78
CA GLY A 74 -8.49 24.22 11.90
C GLY A 74 -8.88 22.78 12.27
N GLY A 75 -7.91 21.88 12.35
CA GLY A 75 -8.10 20.49 12.80
C GLY A 75 -8.70 19.57 11.76
N ALA A 76 -8.68 18.28 12.08
CA ALA A 76 -9.22 17.23 11.23
C ALA A 76 -10.76 17.27 11.18
N LYS A 77 -11.31 16.97 9.99
CA LYS A 77 -12.75 16.91 9.70
C LYS A 77 -13.12 15.50 9.29
N LEU A 78 -12.83 14.54 10.15
CA LEU A 78 -13.08 13.12 9.90
C LEU A 78 -14.41 12.69 10.50
N ALA A 79 -15.14 11.84 9.78
CA ALA A 79 -16.37 11.26 10.26
C ALA A 79 -16.09 10.11 11.24
N LYS A 80 -16.94 9.99 12.28
CA LYS A 80 -16.92 8.79 13.12
C LYS A 80 -17.46 7.59 12.34
N PRO A 81 -17.04 6.35 12.70
CA PRO A 81 -17.47 5.16 12.00
C PRO A 81 -18.99 5.05 11.90
N SER A 82 -19.51 4.84 10.71
CA SER A 82 -20.94 4.70 10.42
C SER A 82 -21.49 3.30 10.76
N GLY A 83 -20.64 2.38 11.20
CA GLY A 83 -20.99 1.00 11.53
C GLY A 83 -21.09 0.06 10.33
N LYS A 84 -20.94 0.54 9.11
CA LYS A 84 -20.85 -0.31 7.90
C LYS A 84 -19.38 -0.49 7.54
N ALA A 85 -18.82 -1.66 7.85
CA ALA A 85 -17.52 -2.03 7.31
C ALA A 85 -17.67 -2.23 5.80
N LEU A 86 -16.89 -1.50 4.99
CA LEU A 86 -16.69 -1.88 3.59
C LEU A 86 -15.89 -3.18 3.62
N GLY A 87 -16.55 -4.29 3.29
CA GLY A 87 -15.91 -5.58 3.23
C GLY A 87 -14.96 -5.61 2.04
N VAL A 88 -13.66 -5.62 2.27
CA VAL A 88 -12.69 -6.04 1.26
C VAL A 88 -12.75 -7.56 1.21
N SER A 89 -13.66 -8.06 0.38
CA SER A 89 -13.76 -9.47 0.06
C SER A 89 -12.52 -9.89 -0.72
N GLY A 90 -11.72 -10.79 -0.18
CA GLY A 90 -10.69 -11.50 -0.95
C GLY A 90 -9.25 -11.44 -0.47
N VAL A 91 -8.96 -11.03 0.76
CA VAL A 91 -7.63 -11.23 1.35
C VAL A 91 -7.69 -12.41 2.32
N PRO A 92 -7.34 -13.64 1.87
CA PRO A 92 -7.14 -14.72 2.82
C PRO A 92 -5.83 -14.43 3.56
N PHE A 93 -5.85 -14.52 4.85
CA PHE A 93 -4.79 -14.25 5.83
C PHE A 93 -4.83 -12.84 6.45
N GLY A 94 -5.68 -12.65 7.46
CA GLY A 94 -5.49 -11.93 8.72
C GLY A 94 -4.64 -10.66 8.80
N VAL A 95 -4.31 -10.01 7.69
CA VAL A 95 -3.93 -8.62 7.71
C VAL A 95 -5.24 -7.87 7.57
N GLU A 96 -5.77 -7.42 8.69
CA GLU A 96 -6.74 -6.32 8.68
C GLU A 96 -6.06 -5.11 8.03
N LEU A 97 -6.04 -5.11 6.71
CA LEU A 97 -6.06 -3.86 5.97
C LEU A 97 -7.43 -3.29 6.32
N GLY A 98 -7.49 -2.49 7.38
CA GLY A 98 -8.70 -1.77 7.71
C GLY A 98 -9.21 -1.19 6.41
N GLY A 99 -10.48 -1.38 6.10
CA GLY A 99 -11.12 -1.21 4.80
C GLY A 99 -10.87 0.10 4.08
N ALA A 100 -9.63 0.34 3.69
CA ALA A 100 -9.22 1.52 2.92
C ALA A 100 -8.90 1.08 1.49
N GLU A 101 -9.60 1.64 0.53
CA GLU A 101 -9.42 1.33 -0.90
C GLU A 101 -9.63 2.55 -1.78
N ARG A 102 -9.14 2.45 -3.01
CA ARG A 102 -9.41 3.38 -4.08
C ARG A 102 -10.43 2.78 -5.01
N MET A 103 -11.53 3.49 -5.25
CA MET A 103 -12.61 3.05 -6.12
C MET A 103 -12.79 3.99 -7.31
N GLY A 104 -13.10 3.40 -8.46
CA GLY A 104 -13.48 4.17 -9.66
C GLY A 104 -14.73 5.01 -9.43
N ASN A 105 -14.79 6.15 -10.09
CA ASN A 105 -15.92 7.05 -10.13
C ASN A 105 -16.64 6.93 -11.49
N SER A 106 -17.91 7.34 -11.57
CA SER A 106 -18.61 7.50 -12.84
C SER A 106 -17.96 8.56 -13.74
N ASN A 107 -17.28 9.53 -13.17
CA ASN A 107 -16.40 10.45 -13.89
C ASN A 107 -15.01 9.82 -14.05
N PRO A 108 -14.52 9.58 -15.27
CA PRO A 108 -13.22 8.94 -15.52
C PRO A 108 -12.02 9.75 -15.02
N ASP A 109 -12.19 11.05 -14.79
CA ASP A 109 -11.15 11.95 -14.29
C ASP A 109 -11.07 11.96 -12.75
N LYS A 110 -11.92 11.17 -12.09
CA LYS A 110 -12.04 11.15 -10.64
C LYS A 110 -12.11 9.73 -10.10
N GLU A 111 -11.69 9.60 -8.86
CA GLU A 111 -11.78 8.38 -8.09
C GLU A 111 -12.12 8.70 -6.64
N TRP A 112 -12.52 7.68 -5.89
CA TRP A 112 -12.81 7.79 -4.47
C TRP A 112 -11.69 7.17 -3.64
N LEU A 113 -11.24 7.85 -2.60
CA LEU A 113 -10.53 7.25 -1.48
C LEU A 113 -11.55 6.95 -0.39
N LEU A 114 -11.72 5.68 -0.11
CA LEU A 114 -12.66 5.18 0.87
C LEU A 114 -11.92 4.48 2.00
N MET A 115 -12.29 4.76 3.23
CA MET A 115 -11.88 4.02 4.40
C MET A 115 -13.08 3.91 5.33
N SER A 116 -13.42 2.70 5.74
CA SER A 116 -14.49 2.45 6.69
C SER A 116 -13.91 1.84 7.96
N LYS A 117 -14.23 2.44 9.10
CA LYS A 117 -13.79 1.97 10.42
C LYS A 117 -12.27 1.71 10.47
N GLY A 118 -11.49 2.60 9.85
CA GLY A 118 -10.05 2.49 9.77
C GLY A 118 -9.32 3.49 10.66
N THR A 119 -8.11 3.13 11.09
CA THR A 119 -7.23 4.02 11.85
C THR A 119 -6.44 4.95 10.93
N MET A 120 -5.85 6.02 11.46
CA MET A 120 -4.92 6.87 10.71
C MET A 120 -3.73 6.08 10.15
N ARG A 121 -3.27 5.06 10.87
CA ARG A 121 -2.24 4.14 10.36
C ARG A 121 -2.69 3.45 9.07
N THR A 122 -3.93 2.95 9.03
CA THR A 122 -4.50 2.33 7.83
C THR A 122 -4.59 3.33 6.68
N PHE A 123 -5.02 4.55 6.98
CA PHE A 123 -5.10 5.60 5.97
C PHE A 123 -3.71 5.96 5.42
N CYS A 124 -2.69 6.07 6.27
CA CYS A 124 -1.30 6.28 5.84
C CYS A 124 -0.77 5.16 4.94
N ILE A 125 -1.17 3.90 5.15
CA ILE A 125 -0.81 2.79 4.26
C ILE A 125 -1.42 3.00 2.86
N LEU A 126 -2.70 3.36 2.78
CA LEU A 126 -3.35 3.69 1.51
C LEU A 126 -2.65 4.88 0.82
N LEU A 127 -2.43 5.96 1.55
CA LEU A 127 -1.74 7.15 1.02
C LEU A 127 -0.31 6.84 0.58
N SER A 128 0.41 5.97 1.28
CA SER A 128 1.77 5.54 0.89
C SER A 128 1.77 4.80 -0.46
N LYS A 129 0.76 3.96 -0.69
CA LYS A 129 0.58 3.25 -1.95
C LYS A 129 0.34 4.24 -3.10
N GLU A 130 -0.53 5.23 -2.88
CA GLU A 130 -0.86 6.25 -3.88
C GLU A 130 0.32 7.20 -4.14
N ALA A 131 0.99 7.63 -3.08
CA ALA A 131 2.13 8.55 -3.16
C ALA A 131 3.43 7.88 -3.64
N LYS A 132 3.48 6.54 -3.75
CA LYS A 132 4.69 5.76 -4.04
C LYS A 132 5.87 6.11 -3.10
N ARG A 133 5.55 6.57 -1.89
CA ARG A 133 6.49 7.05 -0.87
C ARG A 133 5.89 6.79 0.51
N PRO A 134 6.70 6.49 1.54
CA PRO A 134 6.19 6.33 2.89
C PRO A 134 5.40 7.57 3.36
N VAL A 135 4.21 7.32 3.88
CA VAL A 135 3.41 8.33 4.60
C VAL A 135 3.36 7.92 6.06
N LEU A 136 3.87 8.76 6.94
CA LEU A 136 3.90 8.51 8.39
C LEU A 136 2.84 9.35 9.08
N ASP A 137 2.12 8.73 10.01
CA ASP A 137 1.11 9.41 10.81
C ASP A 137 1.78 10.33 11.85
N ARG A 138 1.44 11.60 11.78
CA ARG A 138 1.76 12.66 12.73
C ARG A 138 0.52 13.49 13.06
N THR A 139 -0.67 12.93 12.87
CA THR A 139 -1.93 13.63 13.12
C THR A 139 -2.24 13.74 14.60
N GLY A 140 -1.74 12.82 15.43
CA GLY A 140 -2.13 12.69 16.83
C GLY A 140 -3.59 12.28 17.03
N LEU A 141 -4.21 11.69 16.02
CA LEU A 141 -5.61 11.24 16.05
C LEU A 141 -5.66 9.75 16.40
N ASP A 142 -6.20 9.47 17.56
CA ASP A 142 -6.47 8.11 18.02
C ASP A 142 -7.91 7.69 17.69
N GLY A 143 -8.09 6.41 17.39
CA GLY A 143 -9.41 5.83 17.12
C GLY A 143 -9.63 5.47 15.66
N GLU A 144 -10.89 5.17 15.36
CA GLU A 144 -11.33 4.75 14.03
C GLU A 144 -12.18 5.83 13.37
N TYR A 145 -12.05 5.94 12.05
CA TYR A 145 -12.71 6.97 11.24
C TYR A 145 -13.23 6.39 9.93
N ASP A 146 -14.27 7.00 9.41
CA ASP A 146 -14.69 6.82 8.02
C ASP A 146 -14.11 7.96 7.17
N VAL A 147 -13.56 7.62 6.02
CA VAL A 147 -13.09 8.57 5.00
C VAL A 147 -13.83 8.26 3.70
N ASN A 148 -14.39 9.31 3.13
CA ASN A 148 -15.00 9.27 1.80
C ASN A 148 -14.68 10.59 1.11
N VAL A 149 -13.67 10.57 0.25
CA VAL A 149 -13.20 11.78 -0.41
C VAL A 149 -12.85 11.53 -1.87
N GLU A 150 -13.25 12.46 -2.71
CA GLU A 150 -12.97 12.43 -4.14
C GLU A 150 -11.55 12.92 -4.41
N VAL A 151 -10.83 12.19 -5.25
CA VAL A 151 -9.49 12.54 -5.72
C VAL A 151 -9.47 12.62 -7.24
N ALA A 152 -8.57 13.41 -7.79
CA ALA A 152 -8.34 13.38 -9.21
C ALA A 152 -7.78 12.01 -9.62
N ASN A 153 -8.25 11.49 -10.75
CA ASN A 153 -7.69 10.28 -11.32
C ASN A 153 -6.30 10.61 -11.89
N ALA A 154 -5.28 10.06 -11.27
CA ALA A 154 -3.91 10.21 -11.72
C ALA A 154 -3.65 9.54 -13.08
N TYR A 155 -4.52 8.63 -13.48
CA TYR A 155 -4.45 7.89 -14.74
C TYR A 155 -5.81 8.00 -15.47
N PRO A 156 -6.16 9.19 -16.03
CA PRO A 156 -7.38 9.29 -16.80
C PRO A 156 -7.35 8.22 -17.90
N ARG A 157 -8.39 7.40 -17.95
CA ARG A 157 -8.51 6.39 -18.99
C ARG A 157 -8.51 7.09 -20.34
N GLN A 158 -7.35 7.17 -20.97
CA GLN A 158 -7.30 7.44 -22.38
C GLN A 158 -7.95 6.22 -23.06
N ILE A 159 -9.20 6.36 -23.45
CA ILE A 159 -9.80 5.45 -24.43
C ILE A 159 -8.99 5.73 -25.69
N PRO A 160 -8.13 4.81 -26.14
CA PRO A 160 -7.39 5.04 -27.37
C PRO A 160 -8.44 5.20 -28.48
N PRO A 161 -8.34 6.25 -29.30
CA PRO A 161 -9.16 6.32 -30.50
C PRO A 161 -8.88 5.06 -31.34
N PRO A 162 -9.84 4.53 -32.08
CA PRO A 162 -9.70 3.29 -32.83
C PRO A 162 -8.65 3.34 -33.97
N SER A 163 -7.85 4.37 -34.06
CA SER A 163 -6.74 4.52 -35.00
C SER A 163 -5.41 4.34 -34.30
N MET A 164 -4.61 3.42 -34.80
CA MET A 164 -3.27 3.02 -34.40
C MET A 164 -2.28 4.21 -34.31
N THR A 165 -2.33 4.95 -33.24
CA THR A 165 -1.24 5.85 -32.85
C THR A 165 -0.55 5.28 -31.63
N PRO A 166 0.79 5.32 -31.54
CA PRO A 166 1.50 4.89 -30.36
C PRO A 166 0.94 5.60 -29.12
N LEU A 167 0.70 4.87 -28.05
CA LEU A 167 0.30 5.44 -26.76
C LEU A 167 1.28 6.57 -26.41
N PRO A 168 0.77 7.74 -26.01
CA PRO A 168 1.66 8.77 -25.48
C PRO A 168 2.39 8.19 -24.26
N PRO A 169 3.65 8.62 -24.02
CA PRO A 169 4.42 8.15 -22.87
C PRO A 169 3.56 8.36 -21.61
N ALA A 170 3.55 7.35 -20.73
CA ALA A 170 2.81 7.40 -19.47
C ALA A 170 3.15 8.72 -18.76
N VAL A 171 2.13 9.51 -18.46
CA VAL A 171 2.31 10.74 -17.70
C VAL A 171 2.78 10.32 -16.31
N HIS A 172 4.05 10.49 -16.03
CA HIS A 172 4.58 10.34 -14.69
C HIS A 172 4.00 11.45 -13.82
N ILE A 173 3.09 11.08 -12.94
CA ILE A 173 2.64 12.01 -11.90
C ILE A 173 3.76 12.08 -10.87
N GLU A 174 4.63 13.06 -11.04
CA GLU A 174 5.81 13.23 -10.19
C GLU A 174 5.48 13.83 -8.82
N ASP A 175 4.27 14.36 -8.61
CA ASP A 175 3.93 15.08 -7.38
C ASP A 175 2.60 14.62 -6.73
N PRO A 176 2.67 13.62 -5.82
CA PRO A 176 1.51 13.15 -5.06
C PRO A 176 0.72 14.26 -4.34
N PRO A 177 1.33 15.34 -3.81
CA PRO A 177 0.59 16.45 -3.24
C PRO A 177 -0.38 17.13 -4.19
N LEU A 178 -0.12 17.16 -5.50
CA LEU A 178 -1.03 17.77 -6.46
C LEU A 178 -2.34 17.00 -6.60
N VAL A 179 -2.28 15.68 -6.48
CA VAL A 179 -3.45 14.80 -6.63
C VAL A 179 -4.20 14.62 -5.29
N LEU A 180 -3.46 14.38 -4.22
CA LEU A 180 -4.02 14.07 -2.90
C LEU A 180 -4.27 15.32 -2.04
N GLY A 181 -3.55 16.41 -2.29
CA GLY A 181 -3.61 17.63 -1.49
C GLY A 181 -5.02 18.22 -1.33
N PRO A 182 -5.80 18.38 -2.40
CA PRO A 182 -7.17 18.88 -2.31
C PRO A 182 -8.08 18.01 -1.45
N ALA A 183 -7.95 16.68 -1.57
CA ALA A 183 -8.71 15.71 -0.79
C ALA A 183 -8.33 15.76 0.70
N LEU A 184 -7.04 15.78 1.00
CA LEU A 184 -6.55 15.91 2.38
C LEU A 184 -7.02 17.21 3.02
N LYS A 185 -7.03 18.32 2.27
CA LYS A 185 -7.54 19.61 2.75
C LYS A 185 -9.02 19.55 3.13
N GLN A 186 -9.85 18.81 2.39
CA GLN A 186 -11.26 18.60 2.75
C GLN A 186 -11.38 17.86 4.08
N LEU A 187 -10.48 16.91 4.34
CA LEU A 187 -10.41 16.16 5.59
C LEU A 187 -9.75 16.94 6.74
N GLY A 188 -9.32 18.18 6.51
CA GLY A 188 -8.56 18.96 7.49
C GLY A 188 -7.16 18.38 7.78
N LEU A 189 -6.57 17.72 6.78
CA LEU A 189 -5.24 17.11 6.82
C LEU A 189 -4.33 17.75 5.78
N LYS A 190 -3.02 17.57 5.94
CA LYS A 190 -2.00 18.04 5.01
C LYS A 190 -0.78 17.13 4.99
N PHE A 191 -0.05 17.15 3.89
CA PHE A 191 1.29 16.58 3.83
C PHE A 191 2.37 17.60 4.21
N ARG A 192 3.41 17.10 4.89
CA ARG A 192 4.69 17.79 5.05
C ARG A 192 5.83 16.87 4.64
N GLU A 193 6.72 17.34 3.80
CA GLU A 193 7.91 16.55 3.42
C GLU A 193 8.89 16.50 4.60
N SER A 194 9.49 15.33 4.82
CA SER A 194 10.51 15.09 5.84
C SER A 194 11.49 14.01 5.38
N ARG A 195 12.53 13.82 6.18
CA ARG A 195 13.42 12.66 6.11
C ARG A 195 13.35 11.95 7.45
N GLU A 196 12.88 10.71 7.42
CA GLU A 196 12.69 9.92 8.64
C GLU A 196 13.32 8.53 8.48
N PRO A 197 13.74 7.91 9.59
CA PRO A 197 14.14 6.51 9.58
C PRO A 197 12.93 5.63 9.28
N VAL A 198 13.02 4.81 8.24
CA VAL A 198 11.98 3.86 7.82
C VAL A 198 12.61 2.50 7.64
N GLU A 199 11.97 1.49 8.20
CA GLU A 199 12.33 0.10 7.95
C GLU A 199 12.12 -0.23 6.47
N SER A 200 13.12 -0.85 5.86
CA SER A 200 13.10 -1.29 4.47
C SER A 200 13.63 -2.72 4.37
N LEU A 201 13.09 -3.48 3.44
CA LEU A 201 13.54 -4.84 3.19
C LEU A 201 14.77 -4.82 2.27
N PHE A 202 15.84 -5.44 2.73
CA PHE A 202 17.07 -5.64 1.97
C PHE A 202 17.15 -7.06 1.44
N ILE A 203 17.53 -7.20 0.18
CA ILE A 203 17.68 -8.48 -0.48
C ILE A 203 19.15 -8.85 -0.49
N ASP A 204 19.52 -9.82 0.33
CA ASP A 204 20.90 -10.32 0.44
C ASP A 204 21.23 -11.35 -0.65
N ALA A 205 20.21 -12.12 -1.06
CA ALA A 205 20.34 -13.08 -2.14
C ALA A 205 19.06 -13.13 -2.97
N VAL A 206 19.23 -13.04 -4.29
CA VAL A 206 18.14 -13.10 -5.26
C VAL A 206 17.72 -14.55 -5.48
N PRO A 207 16.40 -14.82 -5.62
CA PRO A 207 15.92 -16.17 -5.90
C PRO A 207 16.56 -16.79 -7.14
N SER A 208 16.95 -18.04 -7.07
CA SER A 208 17.25 -18.83 -8.25
C SER A 208 16.00 -18.94 -9.14
N ILE A 209 16.20 -19.10 -10.45
CA ILE A 209 15.11 -19.17 -11.42
C ILE A 209 14.30 -20.45 -11.22
N GLY A 210 13.27 -20.40 -10.41
CA GLY A 210 12.36 -21.50 -10.08
C GLY A 210 12.55 -22.07 -8.68
N PRO A 211 11.54 -22.77 -8.16
CA PRO A 211 11.65 -23.47 -6.89
C PRO A 211 12.64 -24.63 -7.06
N LYS A 212 13.49 -24.82 -6.07
CA LYS A 212 14.31 -26.03 -5.98
C LYS A 212 13.37 -27.21 -5.76
N SER A 213 13.55 -28.25 -6.53
CA SER A 213 12.81 -29.53 -6.42
C SER A 213 13.07 -30.22 -5.09
#